data_891a8ecc5e46987c6212a8b795d23f28
#
_entry.id   891a8ecc5e46987c6212a8b795d23f28
#
_cell.length_a   1.000
_cell.length_b   1.000
_cell.length_c   1.000
_cell.angle_alpha   90.00
_cell.angle_beta   90.00
_cell.angle_gamma   90.00
#
_symmetry.space_group_name_H-M   'P 1'
#
loop_
_entity.id
_entity.type
_entity.pdbx_description
1 polymer ?
#
loop_
_entity_poly.entity_id
_entity_poly.type
_entity_poly.pdbx_seq_one_letter_code
_entity_poly.pdbx_strand_id
1 'polypeptide(L)'
;MTSVIQILRDAACGAAIAGLVSFNAQAEERFSELKLDQLSADQQKMATMLATPPRNSRINGGPFNAYARSPALGVLLLQVSDFVRFNSSLPPRLSELAIMITARQWSQLYEWRAHYPLAIKGGLDRQILVDLGAGNRPQGMKEDEAALYDFCMEMYRDKNVSDATFKAALAKFGERGIMDLIGIIGYYDLVSMALIVQQASGKPGDEPPLVPLK
;
A
#
# COMPACT_ATOMS: atom_id res chain seq x y z
N MET A 1 -74.96 -28.04 -30.04
CA MET A 1 -74.85 -28.82 -28.82
C MET A 1 -73.50 -28.56 -28.21
N THR A 2 -73.55 -28.00 -27.05
CA THR A 2 -72.50 -27.79 -26.00
C THR A 2 -71.23 -27.05 -26.34
N SER A 3 -71.32 -25.77 -26.00
CA SER A 3 -70.22 -24.82 -25.91
C SER A 3 -69.32 -25.09 -24.68
N VAL A 4 -68.03 -25.07 -24.84
CA VAL A 4 -67.08 -25.06 -23.73
C VAL A 4 -66.42 -23.71 -23.68
N ILE A 5 -66.66 -22.96 -22.62
CA ILE A 5 -66.12 -21.69 -22.30
C ILE A 5 -64.68 -21.89 -21.75
N GLN A 6 -63.71 -21.31 -22.40
CA GLN A 6 -62.28 -21.33 -21.96
C GLN A 6 -62.00 -20.09 -21.15
N ILE A 7 -61.73 -20.27 -19.86
CA ILE A 7 -61.34 -19.21 -18.95
C ILE A 7 -59.80 -19.09 -19.02
N LEU A 8 -59.30 -18.01 -19.59
CA LEU A 8 -57.91 -17.61 -19.52
C LEU A 8 -57.65 -16.98 -18.15
N ARG A 9 -56.78 -17.58 -17.35
CA ARG A 9 -56.23 -16.98 -16.14
C ARG A 9 -54.87 -16.40 -16.51
N ASP A 10 -54.79 -15.08 -16.51
CA ASP A 10 -53.54 -14.34 -16.59
C ASP A 10 -52.77 -14.50 -15.27
N ALA A 11 -51.70 -15.26 -15.31
CA ALA A 11 -50.69 -15.29 -14.22
C ALA A 11 -49.64 -14.22 -14.50
N ALA A 12 -49.78 -13.07 -13.87
CA ALA A 12 -48.75 -12.08 -13.82
C ALA A 12 -47.56 -12.55 -12.96
N CYS A 13 -46.49 -12.96 -13.62
CA CYS A 13 -45.27 -13.35 -12.96
C CYS A 13 -44.50 -12.08 -12.61
N GLY A 14 -44.68 -11.56 -11.39
CA GLY A 14 -43.90 -10.46 -10.83
C GLY A 14 -42.49 -10.94 -10.47
N ALA A 15 -41.53 -10.67 -11.32
CA ALA A 15 -40.12 -10.87 -10.99
C ALA A 15 -39.68 -9.80 -9.98
N ALA A 16 -39.61 -10.14 -8.70
CA ALA A 16 -38.98 -9.34 -7.69
C ALA A 16 -37.47 -9.38 -7.95
N ILE A 17 -36.90 -8.29 -8.52
CA ILE A 17 -35.47 -8.05 -8.57
C ILE A 17 -35.05 -7.70 -7.15
N ALA A 18 -34.60 -8.70 -6.38
CA ALA A 18 -33.88 -8.48 -5.13
C ALA A 18 -32.53 -7.86 -5.49
N GLY A 19 -32.42 -6.53 -5.41
CA GLY A 19 -31.16 -5.83 -5.50
C GLY A 19 -30.25 -6.30 -4.37
N LEU A 20 -29.23 -7.08 -4.71
CA LEU A 20 -28.13 -7.38 -3.82
C LEU A 20 -27.36 -6.07 -3.56
N VAL A 21 -27.76 -5.36 -2.52
CA VAL A 21 -26.93 -4.30 -1.94
C VAL A 21 -25.75 -5.03 -1.29
N SER A 22 -24.65 -5.16 -2.05
CA SER A 22 -23.38 -5.59 -1.48
C SER A 22 -22.93 -4.51 -0.50
N PHE A 23 -23.27 -4.65 0.77
CA PHE A 23 -22.58 -3.96 1.83
C PHE A 23 -21.13 -4.45 1.78
N ASN A 24 -20.23 -3.66 1.22
CA ASN A 24 -18.81 -3.79 1.49
C ASN A 24 -18.62 -3.44 2.97
N ALA A 25 -18.90 -4.38 3.85
CA ALA A 25 -18.48 -4.28 5.23
C ALA A 25 -16.95 -4.23 5.21
N GLN A 26 -16.39 -3.06 5.47
CA GLN A 26 -14.96 -2.92 5.67
C GLN A 26 -14.61 -3.84 6.84
N ALA A 27 -13.70 -4.79 6.61
CA ALA A 27 -13.30 -5.71 7.65
C ALA A 27 -12.83 -4.91 8.88
N GLU A 28 -13.33 -5.27 10.05
CA GLU A 28 -12.92 -4.64 11.30
C GLU A 28 -11.44 -4.93 11.56
N GLU A 29 -10.68 -3.91 11.96
CA GLU A 29 -9.27 -4.09 12.27
C GLU A 29 -9.08 -5.08 13.43
N ARG A 30 -8.18 -6.06 13.26
CA ARG A 30 -7.96 -7.13 14.25
C ARG A 30 -7.32 -6.63 15.54
N PHE A 31 -6.55 -5.55 15.49
CA PHE A 31 -5.95 -4.94 16.66
C PHE A 31 -6.82 -3.77 17.12
N SER A 32 -7.41 -3.90 18.32
CA SER A 32 -8.15 -2.81 18.95
C SER A 32 -7.27 -1.57 19.14
N GLU A 33 -7.88 -0.40 19.16
CA GLU A 33 -7.15 0.81 19.51
C GLU A 33 -6.58 0.74 20.93
N LEU A 34 -5.36 1.25 21.09
CA LEU A 34 -4.72 1.38 22.39
C LEU A 34 -5.39 2.51 23.17
N LYS A 35 -5.65 2.28 24.44
CA LYS A 35 -6.09 3.32 25.38
C LYS A 35 -4.92 4.22 25.70
N LEU A 36 -5.00 5.49 25.32
CA LEU A 36 -3.88 6.43 25.41
C LEU A 36 -3.48 6.75 26.87
N ASP A 37 -4.39 6.60 27.79
CA ASP A 37 -4.17 6.75 29.24
C ASP A 37 -3.54 5.51 29.91
N GLN A 38 -3.38 4.40 29.17
CA GLN A 38 -2.88 3.13 29.66
C GLN A 38 -1.65 2.63 28.87
N LEU A 39 -0.96 3.51 28.16
CA LEU A 39 0.23 3.15 27.41
C LEU A 39 1.38 2.76 28.34
N SER A 40 2.08 1.66 28.02
CA SER A 40 3.35 1.31 28.65
C SER A 40 4.43 2.37 28.36
N ALA A 41 5.53 2.36 29.11
CA ALA A 41 6.63 3.29 28.90
C ALA A 41 7.18 3.25 27.47
N ASP A 42 7.34 2.07 26.87
CA ASP A 42 7.80 1.92 25.49
C ASP A 42 6.74 2.38 24.47
N GLN A 43 5.46 2.15 24.73
CA GLN A 43 4.37 2.68 23.90
C GLN A 43 4.30 4.20 23.96
N GLN A 44 4.52 4.81 25.12
CA GLN A 44 4.62 6.26 25.27
C GLN A 44 5.80 6.83 24.50
N LYS A 45 6.96 6.16 24.54
CA LYS A 45 8.12 6.52 23.72
C LYS A 45 7.78 6.48 22.22
N MET A 46 7.13 5.41 21.75
CA MET A 46 6.66 5.32 20.36
C MET A 46 5.68 6.44 20.01
N ALA A 47 4.71 6.71 20.88
CA ALA A 47 3.72 7.77 20.65
C ALA A 47 4.39 9.15 20.52
N THR A 48 5.39 9.43 21.34
CA THR A 48 6.20 10.66 21.26
C THR A 48 6.97 10.74 19.94
N MET A 49 7.67 9.68 19.54
CA MET A 49 8.39 9.63 18.26
C MET A 49 7.45 9.86 17.08
N LEU A 50 6.27 9.25 17.10
CA LEU A 50 5.26 9.39 16.05
C LEU A 50 4.70 10.81 15.96
N ALA A 51 4.44 11.46 17.09
CA ALA A 51 3.89 12.82 17.13
C ALA A 51 4.93 13.89 16.73
N THR A 52 6.22 13.57 16.80
CA THR A 52 7.31 14.51 16.51
C THR A 52 7.45 14.74 14.99
N PRO A 53 7.66 16.00 14.52
CA PRO A 53 7.98 16.28 13.12
C PRO A 53 9.27 15.55 12.66
N PRO A 54 9.36 15.18 11.39
CA PRO A 54 8.42 15.47 10.29
C PRO A 54 7.24 14.50 10.18
N ARG A 55 7.14 13.49 11.05
CA ARG A 55 6.16 12.41 10.94
C ARG A 55 4.73 12.86 11.25
N ASN A 56 4.49 13.55 12.37
CA ASN A 56 3.18 14.08 12.80
C ASN A 56 2.05 13.02 12.73
N SER A 57 2.33 11.81 13.25
CA SER A 57 1.43 10.65 13.20
C SER A 57 0.96 10.24 14.60
N ARG A 58 0.04 9.27 14.67
CA ARG A 58 -0.56 8.78 15.92
C ARG A 58 -0.30 7.29 16.08
N ILE A 59 -0.16 6.82 17.32
CA ILE A 59 0.12 5.42 17.64
C ILE A 59 -1.01 4.45 17.18
N ASN A 60 -2.25 4.92 17.16
CA ASN A 60 -3.41 4.17 16.65
C ASN A 60 -3.64 4.37 15.15
N GLY A 61 -2.66 4.88 14.39
CA GLY A 61 -2.78 5.13 12.96
C GLY A 61 -1.93 4.18 12.12
N GLY A 62 -2.46 3.69 11.00
CA GLY A 62 -1.72 2.88 10.05
C GLY A 62 -1.04 1.66 10.67
N PRO A 63 0.21 1.36 10.31
CA PRO A 63 0.94 0.21 10.83
C PRO A 63 1.35 0.36 12.30
N PHE A 64 1.24 1.57 12.87
CA PHE A 64 1.80 1.87 14.19
C PHE A 64 1.02 1.20 15.32
N ASN A 65 -0.29 0.97 15.15
CA ASN A 65 -1.07 0.18 16.08
C ASN A 65 -0.57 -1.28 16.16
N ALA A 66 -0.21 -1.88 15.01
CA ALA A 66 0.41 -3.20 14.99
C ALA A 66 1.80 -3.18 15.66
N TYR A 67 2.64 -2.19 15.35
CA TYR A 67 3.98 -2.04 15.95
C TYR A 67 3.94 -1.90 17.46
N ALA A 68 2.93 -1.24 17.98
CA ALA A 68 2.75 -1.02 19.41
C ALA A 68 2.41 -2.30 20.20
N ARG A 69 2.16 -3.44 19.51
CA ARG A 69 2.03 -4.77 20.15
C ARG A 69 3.40 -5.35 20.55
N SER A 70 4.47 -4.88 19.92
CA SER A 70 5.85 -5.15 20.29
C SER A 70 6.63 -3.82 20.31
N PRO A 71 6.42 -2.97 21.33
CA PRO A 71 6.84 -1.58 21.27
C PRO A 71 8.37 -1.41 21.22
N ALA A 72 9.15 -2.33 21.79
CA ALA A 72 10.60 -2.32 21.66
C ALA A 72 11.04 -2.50 20.19
N LEU A 73 10.43 -3.46 19.46
CA LEU A 73 10.62 -3.61 18.02
C LEU A 73 10.07 -2.40 17.28
N GLY A 74 8.90 -1.90 17.68
CA GLY A 74 8.27 -0.73 17.08
C GLY A 74 9.17 0.51 17.08
N VAL A 75 9.89 0.77 18.16
CA VAL A 75 10.87 1.87 18.25
C VAL A 75 11.98 1.72 17.18
N LEU A 76 12.53 0.51 17.02
CA LEU A 76 13.57 0.24 16.01
C LEU A 76 13.01 0.41 14.59
N LEU A 77 11.80 -0.08 14.35
CA LEU A 77 11.13 0.08 13.05
C LEU A 77 10.85 1.56 12.73
N LEU A 78 10.51 2.38 13.72
CA LEU A 78 10.36 3.82 13.52
C LEU A 78 11.68 4.49 13.16
N GLN A 79 12.81 4.08 13.74
CA GLN A 79 14.14 4.60 13.37
C GLN A 79 14.48 4.26 11.92
N VAL A 80 14.25 3.01 11.49
CA VAL A 80 14.41 2.62 10.07
C VAL A 80 13.49 3.45 9.19
N SER A 81 12.21 3.58 9.58
CA SER A 81 11.23 4.37 8.85
C SER A 81 11.64 5.83 8.69
N ASP A 82 12.16 6.46 9.74
CA ASP A 82 12.61 7.84 9.68
C ASP A 82 13.78 8.01 8.71
N PHE A 83 14.69 7.03 8.68
CA PHE A 83 15.78 7.05 7.71
C PHE A 83 15.26 6.89 6.27
N VAL A 84 14.52 5.83 5.97
CA VAL A 84 14.11 5.52 4.58
C VAL A 84 13.13 6.54 4.00
N ARG A 85 12.36 7.23 4.85
CA ARG A 85 11.40 8.24 4.41
C ARG A 85 11.97 9.65 4.31
N PHE A 86 12.89 10.02 5.19
CA PHE A 86 13.29 11.43 5.34
C PHE A 86 14.78 11.66 5.13
N ASN A 87 15.61 10.61 5.16
CA ASN A 87 17.07 10.71 5.13
C ASN A 87 17.73 9.82 4.07
N SER A 88 16.94 9.10 3.27
CA SER A 88 17.43 8.32 2.13
C SER A 88 18.08 9.22 1.09
N SER A 89 19.06 8.70 0.36
CA SER A 89 19.69 9.37 -0.76
C SER A 89 18.81 9.46 -2.02
N LEU A 90 17.73 8.69 -2.06
CA LEU A 90 16.78 8.75 -3.17
C LEU A 90 15.82 9.94 -3.01
N PRO A 91 15.61 10.73 -4.07
CA PRO A 91 14.66 11.84 -4.01
C PRO A 91 13.21 11.32 -3.79
N PRO A 92 12.30 12.17 -3.24
CA PRO A 92 10.93 11.76 -2.91
C PRO A 92 10.19 11.05 -4.05
N ARG A 93 10.38 11.49 -5.30
CA ARG A 93 9.79 10.85 -6.48
C ARG A 93 10.18 9.37 -6.61
N LEU A 94 11.44 9.05 -6.40
CA LEU A 94 11.96 7.68 -6.53
C LEU A 94 11.67 6.84 -5.28
N SER A 95 11.79 7.40 -4.09
CA SER A 95 11.43 6.67 -2.86
C SER A 95 9.95 6.33 -2.82
N GLU A 96 9.07 7.25 -3.22
CA GLU A 96 7.64 6.97 -3.30
C GLU A 96 7.31 5.97 -4.42
N LEU A 97 8.01 6.00 -5.58
CA LEU A 97 7.85 4.96 -6.60
C LEU A 97 8.18 3.56 -6.05
N ALA A 98 9.28 3.42 -5.32
CA ALA A 98 9.65 2.14 -4.68
C ALA A 98 8.58 1.66 -3.68
N ILE A 99 8.03 2.58 -2.89
CA ILE A 99 6.93 2.28 -1.95
C ILE A 99 5.67 1.83 -2.70
N MET A 100 5.29 2.53 -3.77
CA MET A 100 4.12 2.19 -4.58
C MET A 100 4.29 0.84 -5.28
N ILE A 101 5.49 0.51 -5.77
CA ILE A 101 5.80 -0.82 -6.32
C ILE A 101 5.62 -1.89 -5.24
N THR A 102 6.14 -1.67 -4.03
CA THR A 102 6.00 -2.60 -2.90
C THR A 102 4.53 -2.78 -2.51
N ALA A 103 3.78 -1.69 -2.36
CA ALA A 103 2.35 -1.73 -2.08
C ALA A 103 1.58 -2.54 -3.14
N ARG A 104 1.96 -2.39 -4.42
CA ARG A 104 1.41 -3.17 -5.54
C ARG A 104 1.73 -4.66 -5.41
N GLN A 105 2.97 -5.04 -5.08
CA GLN A 105 3.36 -6.44 -4.93
C GLN A 105 2.57 -7.17 -3.84
N TRP A 106 2.27 -6.48 -2.75
CA TRP A 106 1.45 -7.00 -1.66
C TRP A 106 -0.06 -6.81 -1.87
N SER A 107 -0.48 -6.10 -2.93
CA SER A 107 -1.86 -5.61 -3.10
C SER A 107 -2.37 -4.89 -1.84
N GLN A 108 -1.46 -4.14 -1.18
CA GLN A 108 -1.74 -3.50 0.11
C GLN A 108 -2.40 -2.12 -0.09
N LEU A 109 -3.69 -2.12 0.13
CA LEU A 109 -4.54 -0.97 -0.18
C LEU A 109 -4.29 0.23 0.74
N TYR A 110 -3.91 -0.01 2.01
CA TYR A 110 -3.58 1.08 2.93
C TYR A 110 -2.37 1.88 2.44
N GLU A 111 -1.26 1.18 2.12
CA GLU A 111 -0.04 1.83 1.63
C GLU A 111 -0.27 2.51 0.28
N TRP A 112 -1.01 1.85 -0.61
CA TRP A 112 -1.38 2.42 -1.91
C TRP A 112 -2.08 3.78 -1.74
N ARG A 113 -3.07 3.86 -0.86
CA ARG A 113 -3.85 5.06 -0.56
C ARG A 113 -3.03 6.14 0.15
N ALA A 114 -2.23 5.72 1.13
CA ALA A 114 -1.43 6.65 1.94
C ALA A 114 -0.30 7.30 1.14
N HIS A 115 0.32 6.54 0.23
CA HIS A 115 1.50 6.98 -0.52
C HIS A 115 1.20 7.57 -1.90
N TYR A 116 0.03 7.30 -2.48
CA TYR A 116 -0.37 7.91 -3.75
C TYR A 116 -0.25 9.45 -3.76
N PRO A 117 -0.85 10.21 -2.83
CA PRO A 117 -0.72 11.67 -2.83
C PRO A 117 0.72 12.14 -2.59
N LEU A 118 1.54 11.36 -1.87
CA LEU A 118 2.95 11.67 -1.65
C LEU A 118 3.77 11.44 -2.92
N ALA A 119 3.48 10.40 -3.68
CA ALA A 119 4.10 10.10 -4.96
C ALA A 119 3.82 11.24 -5.99
N ILE A 120 2.57 11.67 -6.10
CA ILE A 120 2.18 12.81 -6.93
C ILE A 120 2.90 14.09 -6.49
N LYS A 121 2.90 14.39 -5.18
CA LYS A 121 3.62 15.55 -4.62
C LYS A 121 5.13 15.47 -4.85
N GLY A 122 5.69 14.25 -4.85
CA GLY A 122 7.11 13.99 -5.15
C GLY A 122 7.47 14.20 -6.63
N GLY A 123 6.48 14.36 -7.50
CA GLY A 123 6.66 14.62 -8.93
C GLY A 123 6.60 13.37 -9.81
N LEU A 124 6.02 12.27 -9.31
CA LEU A 124 5.73 11.10 -10.13
C LEU A 124 4.52 11.37 -11.04
N ASP A 125 4.62 10.95 -12.30
CA ASP A 125 3.50 11.07 -13.23
C ASP A 125 2.34 10.14 -12.83
N ARG A 126 1.11 10.67 -12.87
CA ARG A 126 -0.09 9.91 -12.53
C ARG A 126 -0.28 8.66 -13.38
N GLN A 127 0.11 8.72 -14.67
CA GLN A 127 -0.02 7.59 -15.58
C GLN A 127 0.84 6.40 -15.15
N ILE A 128 2.02 6.65 -14.58
CA ILE A 128 2.88 5.59 -14.02
C ILE A 128 2.13 4.83 -12.92
N LEU A 129 1.40 5.54 -12.06
CA LEU A 129 0.62 4.92 -10.98
C LEU A 129 -0.63 4.20 -11.49
N VAL A 130 -1.26 4.70 -12.56
CA VAL A 130 -2.39 4.01 -13.23
C VAL A 130 -1.92 2.67 -13.81
N ASP A 131 -0.83 2.66 -14.55
CA ASP A 131 -0.28 1.44 -15.14
C ASP A 131 0.16 0.45 -14.06
N LEU A 132 0.86 0.94 -13.04
CA LEU A 132 1.32 0.13 -11.91
C LEU A 132 0.13 -0.48 -11.16
N GLY A 133 -0.91 0.29 -10.86
CA GLY A 133 -2.14 -0.20 -10.20
C GLY A 133 -2.85 -1.28 -11.00
N ALA A 134 -2.84 -1.19 -12.32
CA ALA A 134 -3.37 -2.19 -13.24
C ALA A 134 -2.48 -3.45 -13.36
N GLY A 135 -1.26 -3.43 -12.81
CA GLY A 135 -0.29 -4.54 -12.89
C GLY A 135 0.53 -4.55 -14.17
N ASN A 136 0.53 -3.45 -14.90
CA ASN A 136 1.31 -3.30 -16.13
C ASN A 136 2.67 -2.65 -15.83
N ARG A 137 3.66 -2.88 -16.72
CA ARG A 137 4.87 -2.07 -16.74
C ARG A 137 4.49 -0.64 -17.11
N PRO A 138 4.78 0.37 -16.25
CA PRO A 138 4.44 1.74 -16.56
C PRO A 138 5.12 2.25 -17.82
N GLN A 139 4.37 3.03 -18.61
CA GLN A 139 4.89 3.72 -19.78
C GLN A 139 5.33 5.15 -19.41
N GLY A 140 6.23 5.73 -20.19
CA GLY A 140 6.69 7.12 -19.98
C GLY A 140 7.58 7.34 -18.75
N MET A 141 8.07 6.28 -18.11
CA MET A 141 9.04 6.39 -17.04
C MET A 141 10.32 7.11 -17.50
N LYS A 142 10.85 7.98 -16.65
CA LYS A 142 12.20 8.52 -16.82
C LYS A 142 13.23 7.40 -16.69
N GLU A 143 14.45 7.61 -17.16
CA GLU A 143 15.50 6.59 -17.11
C GLU A 143 15.81 6.08 -15.70
N ASP A 144 15.78 6.97 -14.70
CA ASP A 144 15.99 6.60 -13.30
C ASP A 144 14.79 5.87 -12.69
N GLU A 145 13.56 6.22 -13.08
CA GLU A 145 12.34 5.51 -12.71
C GLU A 145 12.33 4.09 -13.30
N ALA A 146 12.72 3.95 -14.58
CA ALA A 146 12.80 2.66 -15.24
C ALA A 146 13.87 1.76 -14.59
N ALA A 147 15.05 2.29 -14.29
CA ALA A 147 16.11 1.55 -13.61
C ALA A 147 15.68 1.06 -12.22
N LEU A 148 14.97 1.91 -11.46
CA LEU A 148 14.43 1.55 -10.16
C LEU A 148 13.33 0.48 -10.29
N TYR A 149 12.40 0.67 -11.23
CA TYR A 149 11.32 -0.27 -11.48
C TYR A 149 11.86 -1.65 -11.83
N ASP A 150 12.81 -1.73 -12.78
CA ASP A 150 13.39 -2.98 -13.22
C ASP A 150 14.14 -3.70 -12.09
N PHE A 151 14.89 -2.96 -11.26
CA PHE A 151 15.54 -3.48 -10.07
C PHE A 151 14.52 -4.10 -9.08
N CYS A 152 13.48 -3.36 -8.75
CA CYS A 152 12.44 -3.85 -7.84
C CYS A 152 11.71 -5.07 -8.42
N MET A 153 11.38 -5.07 -9.71
CA MET A 153 10.62 -6.15 -10.33
C MET A 153 11.44 -7.44 -10.45
N GLU A 154 12.72 -7.36 -10.78
CA GLU A 154 13.61 -8.54 -10.75
C GLU A 154 13.74 -9.09 -9.32
N MET A 155 13.91 -8.19 -8.31
CA MET A 155 13.97 -8.61 -6.91
C MET A 155 12.70 -9.34 -6.48
N TYR A 156 11.51 -8.83 -6.83
CA TYR A 156 10.24 -9.44 -6.44
C TYR A 156 9.92 -10.72 -7.23
N ARG A 157 10.14 -10.73 -8.53
CA ARG A 157 9.78 -11.84 -9.40
C ARG A 157 10.80 -12.97 -9.34
N ASP A 158 12.08 -12.63 -9.49
CA ASP A 158 13.15 -13.59 -9.72
C ASP A 158 13.95 -13.91 -8.45
N LYS A 159 13.74 -13.13 -7.36
CA LYS A 159 14.55 -13.18 -6.13
C LYS A 159 16.05 -13.03 -6.42
N ASN A 160 16.35 -12.29 -7.46
CA ASN A 160 17.68 -12.02 -7.97
C ASN A 160 17.70 -10.66 -8.67
N VAL A 161 18.87 -10.12 -8.94
CA VAL A 161 19.07 -8.95 -9.79
C VAL A 161 20.16 -9.30 -10.81
N SER A 162 19.86 -9.15 -12.10
CA SER A 162 20.81 -9.42 -13.16
C SER A 162 21.95 -8.39 -13.17
N ASP A 163 23.11 -8.75 -13.70
CA ASP A 163 24.26 -7.83 -13.84
C ASP A 163 23.89 -6.58 -14.66
N ALA A 164 23.03 -6.73 -15.66
CA ALA A 164 22.59 -5.61 -16.48
C ALA A 164 21.75 -4.61 -15.67
N THR A 165 20.77 -5.11 -14.92
CA THR A 165 19.91 -4.31 -14.05
C THR A 165 20.69 -3.69 -12.89
N PHE A 166 21.63 -4.45 -12.29
CA PHE A 166 22.52 -3.93 -11.26
C PHE A 166 23.38 -2.77 -11.78
N LYS A 167 24.00 -2.92 -12.96
CA LYS A 167 24.82 -1.85 -13.57
C LYS A 167 23.99 -0.61 -13.88
N ALA A 168 22.76 -0.77 -14.38
CA ALA A 168 21.85 0.35 -14.64
C ALA A 168 21.48 1.10 -13.35
N ALA A 169 21.13 0.38 -12.30
CA ALA A 169 20.83 0.95 -10.99
C ALA A 169 22.07 1.63 -10.37
N LEU A 170 23.24 0.99 -10.45
CA LEU A 170 24.48 1.54 -9.94
C LEU A 170 24.84 2.87 -10.63
N ALA A 171 24.65 2.95 -11.94
CA ALA A 171 24.91 4.17 -12.71
C ALA A 171 23.98 5.34 -12.32
N LYS A 172 22.74 5.05 -11.88
CA LYS A 172 21.75 6.06 -11.49
C LYS A 172 21.81 6.43 -10.01
N PHE A 173 22.07 5.48 -9.13
CA PHE A 173 21.89 5.65 -7.67
C PHE A 173 23.20 5.51 -6.86
N GLY A 174 24.24 4.93 -7.44
CA GLY A 174 25.45 4.54 -6.72
C GLY A 174 25.17 3.41 -5.71
N GLU A 175 26.19 2.93 -5.04
CA GLU A 175 26.07 1.86 -4.03
C GLU A 175 25.17 2.25 -2.87
N ARG A 176 25.27 3.49 -2.39
CA ARG A 176 24.42 4.00 -1.32
C ARG A 176 22.94 3.99 -1.72
N GLY A 177 22.62 4.49 -2.92
CA GLY A 177 21.24 4.55 -3.40
C GLY A 177 20.62 3.16 -3.60
N ILE A 178 21.42 2.16 -4.02
CA ILE A 178 20.98 0.76 -4.10
C ILE A 178 20.64 0.24 -2.69
N MET A 179 21.50 0.48 -1.69
CA MET A 179 21.21 0.05 -0.31
C MET A 179 20.01 0.76 0.29
N ASP A 180 19.85 2.06 0.03
CA ASP A 180 18.68 2.82 0.46
C ASP A 180 17.40 2.28 -0.21
N LEU A 181 17.47 1.90 -1.49
CA LEU A 181 16.35 1.27 -2.21
C LEU A 181 15.96 -0.08 -1.59
N ILE A 182 16.94 -0.93 -1.29
CA ILE A 182 16.71 -2.21 -0.59
C ILE A 182 16.09 -1.94 0.80
N GLY A 183 16.58 -0.94 1.51
CA GLY A 183 16.02 -0.52 2.79
C GLY A 183 14.56 -0.09 2.69
N ILE A 184 14.21 0.68 1.66
CA ILE A 184 12.82 1.12 1.40
C ILE A 184 11.93 -0.08 1.13
N ILE A 185 12.25 -0.90 0.12
CA ILE A 185 11.36 -2.03 -0.25
C ILE A 185 11.24 -3.04 0.89
N GLY A 186 12.34 -3.41 1.56
CA GLY A 186 12.30 -4.35 2.69
C GLY A 186 11.52 -3.81 3.89
N TYR A 187 11.62 -2.51 4.19
CA TYR A 187 10.82 -1.89 5.24
C TYR A 187 9.33 -1.90 4.88
N TYR A 188 8.97 -1.55 3.64
CA TYR A 188 7.58 -1.51 3.21
C TYR A 188 6.98 -2.91 2.96
N ASP A 189 7.79 -3.94 2.72
CA ASP A 189 7.36 -5.34 2.81
C ASP A 189 6.87 -5.67 4.23
N LEU A 190 7.65 -5.29 5.25
CA LEU A 190 7.27 -5.49 6.66
C LEU A 190 6.00 -4.68 7.00
N VAL A 191 5.91 -3.43 6.57
CA VAL A 191 4.71 -2.59 6.73
C VAL A 191 3.49 -3.28 6.12
N SER A 192 3.61 -3.76 4.89
CA SER A 192 2.52 -4.45 4.18
C SER A 192 2.06 -5.69 4.92
N MET A 193 3.00 -6.52 5.42
CA MET A 193 2.67 -7.69 6.24
C MET A 193 1.93 -7.30 7.53
N ALA A 194 2.38 -6.26 8.22
CA ALA A 194 1.73 -5.79 9.45
C ALA A 194 0.28 -5.30 9.19
N LEU A 195 0.08 -4.54 8.11
CA LEU A 195 -1.24 -4.03 7.72
C LEU A 195 -2.18 -5.13 7.23
N ILE A 196 -1.67 -6.18 6.56
CA ILE A 196 -2.45 -7.35 6.17
C ILE A 196 -2.93 -8.10 7.41
N VAL A 197 -2.04 -8.33 8.38
CA VAL A 197 -2.39 -9.00 9.65
C VAL A 197 -3.41 -8.18 10.43
N GLN A 198 -3.24 -6.85 10.46
CA GLN A 198 -4.17 -5.93 11.12
C GLN A 198 -5.51 -5.80 10.38
N GLN A 199 -5.57 -6.11 9.07
CA GLN A 199 -6.70 -5.85 8.17
C GLN A 199 -6.99 -4.35 7.95
N ALA A 200 -5.94 -3.52 7.98
CA ALA A 200 -6.07 -2.11 7.68
C ALA A 200 -6.14 -1.87 6.17
N SER A 201 -7.11 -1.08 5.72
CA SER A 201 -7.33 -0.76 4.29
C SER A 201 -7.14 0.73 3.94
N GLY A 202 -6.99 1.57 4.95
CA GLY A 202 -6.89 3.02 4.76
C GLY A 202 -8.19 3.68 4.28
N LYS A 203 -8.17 5.00 4.19
CA LYS A 203 -9.31 5.77 3.66
C LYS A 203 -9.17 5.92 2.14
N PRO A 204 -10.25 5.66 1.37
CA PRO A 204 -10.26 5.95 -0.07
C PRO A 204 -9.95 7.42 -0.37
N GLY A 205 -9.24 7.67 -1.45
CA GLY A 205 -8.94 8.97 -2.03
C GLY A 205 -9.20 8.99 -3.54
N ASP A 206 -8.36 9.68 -4.28
CA ASP A 206 -8.40 9.78 -5.74
C ASP A 206 -7.36 8.89 -6.43
N GLU A 207 -6.77 7.95 -5.65
CA GLU A 207 -5.83 6.97 -6.17
C GLU A 207 -6.43 6.07 -7.25
N PRO A 208 -5.64 5.66 -8.26
CA PRO A 208 -6.11 4.68 -9.24
C PRO A 208 -6.38 3.34 -8.58
N PRO A 209 -7.32 2.54 -9.13
CA PRO A 209 -7.64 1.23 -8.59
C PRO A 209 -6.41 0.33 -8.50
N LEU A 210 -6.26 -0.35 -7.37
CA LEU A 210 -5.27 -1.40 -7.18
C LEU A 210 -5.92 -2.75 -7.50
N VAL A 211 -5.65 -3.26 -8.71
CA VAL A 211 -6.19 -4.55 -9.16
C VAL A 211 -5.41 -5.67 -8.47
N PRO A 212 -6.04 -6.61 -7.74
CA PRO A 212 -5.32 -7.71 -7.10
C PRO A 212 -4.43 -8.48 -8.09
N LEU A 213 -3.24 -8.88 -7.65
CA LEU A 213 -2.40 -9.80 -8.41
C LEU A 213 -3.06 -11.18 -8.42
N LYS A 214 -3.07 -11.83 -9.57
CA LYS A 214 -3.61 -13.18 -9.76
C LYS A 214 -2.61 -14.22 -9.24
#